data_1a42f1e60f01193d8ba23a9f29417597
#
_entry.id   1a42f1e60f01193d8ba23a9f29417597
#
_cell.length_a   1.000
_cell.length_b   1.000
_cell.length_c   1.000
_cell.angle_alpha   90.00
_cell.angle_beta   90.00
_cell.angle_gamma   90.00
#
_symmetry.space_group_name_H-M   'P 1'
#
loop_
_entity.id
_entity.type
_entity.pdbx_description
1 polymer ?
#
loop_
_entity_poly.entity_id
_entity_poly.type
_entity_poly.pdbx_seq_one_letter_code
_entity_poly.pdbx_strand_id
1 'polypeptide(L)'
;MRDYHIIYIEGYLIVNEPLVRTTMEKAKRLGLKVALDLSNFNIVNGFKPLLEDLIPRYVDILFSNESEAAAYTGLPAEEAVLELAKQVEVAVVTIGKEGSLVAAGGKRYAIPAEGGKPIDTTGAGDNFAAGFLYGQSLGASWAQSARIGSTLSGYVIEVVGPQIADAKWPEIKEKVNALLN
;
A
#
# COMPACT_ATOMS: atom_id res chain seq x y z
N MET A 1 11.30 18.30 5.57
CA MET A 1 9.97 17.89 5.05
C MET A 1 9.51 18.70 3.84
N ARG A 2 10.10 19.85 3.51
CA ARG A 2 9.66 20.67 2.36
C ARG A 2 9.93 20.05 0.98
N ASP A 3 10.78 19.03 0.93
CA ASP A 3 11.22 18.38 -0.31
C ASP A 3 10.56 17.00 -0.51
N TYR A 4 9.57 16.66 0.33
CA TYR A 4 8.83 15.40 0.27
C TYR A 4 7.37 15.66 -0.12
N HIS A 5 6.76 14.70 -0.82
CA HIS A 5 5.38 14.79 -1.29
C HIS A 5 4.44 13.81 -0.58
N ILE A 6 4.99 12.72 -0.08
CA ILE A 6 4.24 11.64 0.57
C ILE A 6 4.95 11.27 1.87
N ILE A 7 4.21 10.99 2.92
CA ILE A 7 4.68 10.28 4.10
C ILE A 7 4.01 8.92 4.15
N TYR A 8 4.81 7.87 4.35
CA TYR A 8 4.32 6.51 4.55
C TYR A 8 4.39 6.17 6.04
N ILE A 9 3.31 5.59 6.57
CA ILE A 9 3.16 5.25 7.98
C ILE A 9 2.77 3.78 8.07
N GLU A 10 3.55 3.01 8.82
CA GLU A 10 3.25 1.63 9.18
C GLU A 10 2.15 1.58 10.25
N GLY A 11 1.15 0.72 10.05
CA GLY A 11 0.04 0.55 10.99
C GLY A 11 0.48 0.10 12.38
N TYR A 12 1.62 -0.58 12.51
CA TYR A 12 2.18 -0.90 13.83
C TYR A 12 2.44 0.31 14.72
N LEU A 13 2.65 1.49 14.13
CA LEU A 13 2.87 2.73 14.87
C LEU A 13 1.59 3.24 15.55
N ILE A 14 0.40 2.73 15.17
CA ILE A 14 -0.89 3.16 15.73
C ILE A 14 -0.99 2.95 17.25
N VAL A 15 -0.19 2.03 17.81
CA VAL A 15 -0.07 1.81 19.26
C VAL A 15 0.40 3.08 20.01
N ASN A 16 1.04 4.00 19.29
CA ASN A 16 1.42 5.31 19.79
C ASN A 16 0.56 6.41 19.12
N GLU A 17 -0.70 6.48 19.52
CA GLU A 17 -1.67 7.42 18.97
C GLU A 17 -1.15 8.88 18.91
N PRO A 18 -0.54 9.45 19.96
CA PRO A 18 -0.05 10.83 19.91
C PRO A 18 0.99 11.04 18.80
N LEU A 19 1.88 10.08 18.57
CA LEU A 19 2.88 10.13 17.52
C LEU A 19 2.21 10.14 16.15
N VAL A 20 1.33 9.17 15.89
CA VAL A 20 0.70 8.99 14.58
C VAL A 20 -0.20 10.18 14.25
N ARG A 21 -1.06 10.58 15.16
CA ARG A 21 -1.95 11.74 15.00
C ARG A 21 -1.17 13.02 14.69
N THR A 22 -0.17 13.34 15.51
CA THR A 22 0.66 14.53 15.31
C THR A 22 1.41 14.49 13.98
N THR A 23 1.87 13.30 13.57
CA THR A 23 2.58 13.10 12.30
C THR A 23 1.65 13.35 11.12
N MET A 24 0.45 12.76 11.13
CA MET A 24 -0.56 12.95 10.09
C MET A 24 -1.01 14.42 9.99
N GLU A 25 -1.33 15.04 11.11
CA GLU A 25 -1.70 16.48 11.18
C GLU A 25 -0.60 17.37 10.61
N LYS A 26 0.66 17.10 10.97
CA LYS A 26 1.80 17.87 10.48
C LYS A 26 2.00 17.65 8.98
N ALA A 27 1.85 16.42 8.49
CA ALA A 27 1.92 16.09 7.07
C ALA A 27 0.87 16.89 6.27
N LYS A 28 -0.38 16.86 6.70
CA LYS A 28 -1.47 17.62 6.04
C LYS A 28 -1.23 19.12 6.05
N ARG A 29 -0.74 19.69 7.17
CA ARG A 29 -0.39 21.13 7.23
C ARG A 29 0.75 21.51 6.28
N LEU A 30 1.63 20.57 5.95
CA LEU A 30 2.73 20.77 5.02
C LEU A 30 2.36 20.45 3.57
N GLY A 31 1.11 20.03 3.30
CA GLY A 31 0.63 19.66 1.99
C GLY A 31 1.12 18.30 1.48
N LEU A 32 1.59 17.43 2.38
CA LEU A 32 1.98 16.07 2.03
C LEU A 32 0.76 15.16 1.94
N LYS A 33 0.82 14.20 1.04
CA LYS A 33 -0.08 13.03 1.08
C LYS A 33 0.35 12.08 2.20
N VAL A 34 -0.63 11.48 2.85
CA VAL A 34 -0.43 10.46 3.89
C VAL A 34 -0.79 9.11 3.31
N ALA A 35 0.17 8.21 3.24
CA ALA A 35 -0.04 6.81 2.94
C ALA A 35 0.03 6.00 4.25
N LEU A 36 -0.96 5.18 4.51
CA LEU A 36 -1.05 4.31 5.68
C LEU A 36 -1.14 2.86 5.22
N ASP A 37 -0.33 1.98 5.81
CA ASP A 37 -0.53 0.54 5.74
C ASP A 37 -1.22 0.05 7.01
N LEU A 38 -2.21 -0.86 6.89
CA LEU A 38 -2.89 -1.42 8.06
C LEU A 38 -2.04 -2.46 8.80
N SER A 39 -1.00 -2.98 8.16
CA SER A 39 0.10 -3.81 8.66
C SER A 39 -0.29 -5.17 9.26
N ASN A 40 -1.41 -5.28 10.00
CA ASN A 40 -1.83 -6.54 10.62
C ASN A 40 -3.29 -6.47 11.08
N PHE A 41 -4.05 -7.56 10.87
CA PHE A 41 -5.46 -7.64 11.28
C PHE A 41 -5.68 -7.52 12.80
N ASN A 42 -4.70 -7.92 13.65
CA ASN A 42 -4.79 -7.72 15.10
C ASN A 42 -4.67 -6.25 15.48
N ILE A 43 -3.81 -5.49 14.77
CA ILE A 43 -3.72 -4.03 14.91
C ILE A 43 -5.05 -3.39 14.52
N VAL A 44 -5.61 -3.79 13.40
CA VAL A 44 -6.92 -3.29 12.95
C VAL A 44 -8.00 -3.54 14.00
N ASN A 45 -8.12 -4.77 14.49
CA ASN A 45 -9.13 -5.14 15.50
C ASN A 45 -8.92 -4.41 16.83
N GLY A 46 -7.67 -4.26 17.27
CA GLY A 46 -7.33 -3.62 18.55
C GLY A 46 -7.52 -2.09 18.55
N PHE A 47 -7.37 -1.46 17.39
CA PHE A 47 -7.39 0.00 17.26
C PHE A 47 -8.45 0.50 16.26
N LYS A 48 -9.47 -0.30 15.96
CA LYS A 48 -10.50 0.03 14.97
C LYS A 48 -11.14 1.42 15.19
N PRO A 49 -11.59 1.79 16.40
CA PRO A 49 -12.17 3.11 16.63
C PRO A 49 -11.22 4.26 16.31
N LEU A 50 -9.92 4.08 16.58
CA LEU A 50 -8.90 5.07 16.26
C LEU A 50 -8.64 5.16 14.76
N LEU A 51 -8.59 4.02 14.07
CA LEU A 51 -8.44 3.96 12.61
C LEU A 51 -9.65 4.60 11.92
N GLU A 52 -10.87 4.34 12.40
CA GLU A 52 -12.11 4.97 11.90
C GLU A 52 -12.13 6.51 12.07
N ASP A 53 -11.41 7.04 13.06
CA ASP A 53 -11.22 8.48 13.23
C ASP A 53 -10.12 9.03 12.32
N LEU A 54 -8.97 8.36 12.24
CA LEU A 54 -7.78 8.87 11.55
C LEU A 54 -7.86 8.75 10.03
N ILE A 55 -8.37 7.61 9.51
CA ILE A 55 -8.34 7.31 8.08
C ILE A 55 -9.11 8.37 7.29
N PRO A 56 -10.39 8.65 7.55
CA PRO A 56 -11.15 9.61 6.73
C PRO A 56 -10.68 11.05 6.89
N ARG A 57 -9.93 11.38 7.95
CA ARG A 57 -9.45 12.74 8.20
C ARG A 57 -8.11 13.05 7.57
N TYR A 58 -7.22 12.04 7.50
CA TYR A 58 -5.81 12.31 7.20
C TYR A 58 -5.24 11.46 6.08
N VAL A 59 -5.76 10.24 5.86
CA VAL A 59 -5.16 9.29 4.92
C VAL A 59 -5.61 9.56 3.50
N ASP A 60 -4.65 9.64 2.59
CA ASP A 60 -4.91 9.79 1.15
C ASP A 60 -4.79 8.45 0.42
N ILE A 61 -3.82 7.60 0.82
CA ILE A 61 -3.58 6.30 0.22
C ILE A 61 -3.60 5.25 1.33
N LEU A 62 -4.46 4.24 1.22
CA LEU A 62 -4.58 3.18 2.20
C LEU A 62 -4.17 1.85 1.60
N PHE A 63 -3.18 1.20 2.21
CA PHE A 63 -2.76 -0.17 1.89
C PHE A 63 -3.30 -1.14 2.93
N SER A 64 -3.72 -2.31 2.45
CA SER A 64 -4.13 -3.44 3.28
C SER A 64 -3.98 -4.75 2.51
N ASN A 65 -3.95 -5.86 3.21
CA ASN A 65 -4.24 -7.15 2.63
C ASN A 65 -5.74 -7.52 2.83
N GLU A 66 -6.16 -8.65 2.26
CA GLU A 66 -7.54 -9.12 2.36
C GLU A 66 -8.03 -9.31 3.81
N SER A 67 -7.15 -9.80 4.72
CA SER A 67 -7.49 -10.03 6.12
C SER A 67 -7.65 -8.73 6.90
N GLU A 68 -6.82 -7.75 6.63
CA GLU A 68 -6.86 -6.41 7.23
C GLU A 68 -8.08 -5.64 6.72
N ALA A 69 -8.33 -5.68 5.41
CA ALA A 69 -9.50 -5.07 4.80
C ALA A 69 -10.80 -5.65 5.38
N ALA A 70 -10.87 -6.99 5.53
CA ALA A 70 -11.99 -7.66 6.15
C ALA A 70 -12.15 -7.31 7.64
N ALA A 71 -11.05 -7.21 8.40
CA ALA A 71 -11.10 -6.80 9.82
C ALA A 71 -11.64 -5.36 9.97
N TYR A 72 -11.25 -4.47 9.07
CA TYR A 72 -11.71 -3.07 9.11
C TYR A 72 -13.16 -2.92 8.64
N THR A 73 -13.52 -3.51 7.49
CA THR A 73 -14.83 -3.28 6.83
C THR A 73 -15.89 -4.32 7.17
N GLY A 74 -15.49 -5.54 7.55
CA GLY A 74 -16.38 -6.70 7.67
C GLY A 74 -16.75 -7.33 6.31
N LEU A 75 -16.11 -6.93 5.22
CA LEU A 75 -16.47 -7.30 3.85
C LEU A 75 -15.36 -8.11 3.18
N PRO A 76 -15.66 -8.95 2.17
CA PRO A 76 -14.64 -9.58 1.34
C PRO A 76 -13.88 -8.52 0.50
N ALA A 77 -12.66 -8.86 0.06
CA ALA A 77 -11.71 -7.92 -0.57
C ALA A 77 -12.31 -7.08 -1.71
N GLU A 78 -13.13 -7.70 -2.57
CA GLU A 78 -13.77 -7.06 -3.71
C GLU A 78 -14.72 -5.91 -3.32
N GLU A 79 -15.44 -6.08 -2.22
CA GLU A 79 -16.36 -5.08 -1.66
C GLU A 79 -15.60 -4.13 -0.73
N ALA A 80 -14.66 -4.67 0.05
CA ALA A 80 -13.84 -3.92 0.99
C ALA A 80 -13.07 -2.80 0.30
N VAL A 81 -12.43 -3.05 -0.85
CA VAL A 81 -11.68 -2.03 -1.57
C VAL A 81 -12.57 -0.84 -1.99
N LEU A 82 -13.82 -1.10 -2.35
CA LEU A 82 -14.78 -0.06 -2.72
C LEU A 82 -15.26 0.72 -1.49
N GLU A 83 -15.46 0.03 -0.35
CA GLU A 83 -15.85 0.67 0.90
C GLU A 83 -14.73 1.57 1.45
N LEU A 84 -13.49 1.09 1.41
CA LEU A 84 -12.31 1.86 1.78
C LEU A 84 -12.13 3.09 0.90
N ALA A 85 -12.34 2.96 -0.41
CA ALA A 85 -12.24 4.07 -1.36
C ALA A 85 -13.28 5.18 -1.18
N LYS A 86 -14.29 5.00 -0.34
CA LYS A 86 -15.19 6.08 0.08
C LYS A 86 -14.56 7.01 1.12
N GLN A 87 -13.51 6.55 1.79
CA GLN A 87 -12.86 7.25 2.90
C GLN A 87 -11.52 7.87 2.51
N VAL A 88 -10.89 7.37 1.43
CA VAL A 88 -9.56 7.79 0.99
C VAL A 88 -9.53 8.07 -0.51
N GLU A 89 -8.51 8.76 -1.00
CA GLU A 89 -8.34 9.01 -2.44
C GLU A 89 -8.07 7.70 -3.20
N VAL A 90 -7.28 6.81 -2.60
CA VAL A 90 -6.91 5.52 -3.17
C VAL A 90 -6.90 4.45 -2.08
N ALA A 91 -7.64 3.37 -2.32
CA ALA A 91 -7.58 2.15 -1.53
C ALA A 91 -6.91 1.03 -2.33
N VAL A 92 -6.01 0.32 -1.70
CA VAL A 92 -5.30 -0.85 -2.25
C VAL A 92 -5.50 -2.04 -1.32
N VAL A 93 -5.97 -3.16 -1.89
CA VAL A 93 -6.10 -4.42 -1.18
C VAL A 93 -5.31 -5.49 -1.91
N THR A 94 -4.23 -5.99 -1.31
CA THR A 94 -3.47 -7.12 -1.86
C THR A 94 -4.18 -8.44 -1.53
N ILE A 95 -4.28 -9.34 -2.53
CA ILE A 95 -5.01 -10.61 -2.47
C ILE A 95 -4.09 -11.81 -2.79
N GLY A 96 -2.89 -11.76 -2.24
CA GLY A 96 -1.89 -12.82 -2.36
C GLY A 96 -1.54 -13.14 -3.81
N LYS A 97 -1.62 -14.41 -4.19
CA LYS A 97 -1.29 -14.90 -5.55
C LYS A 97 -2.21 -14.37 -6.64
N GLU A 98 -3.35 -13.83 -6.28
CA GLU A 98 -4.30 -13.24 -7.23
C GLU A 98 -3.93 -11.80 -7.59
N GLY A 99 -3.01 -11.18 -6.83
CA GLY A 99 -2.50 -9.84 -7.11
C GLY A 99 -3.05 -8.78 -6.19
N SER A 100 -3.65 -7.73 -6.72
CA SER A 100 -4.21 -6.63 -5.95
C SER A 100 -5.41 -5.98 -6.60
N LEU A 101 -6.26 -5.40 -5.77
CA LEU A 101 -7.38 -4.55 -6.12
C LEU A 101 -7.05 -3.10 -5.76
N VAL A 102 -7.31 -2.19 -6.68
CA VAL A 102 -7.13 -0.75 -6.44
C VAL A 102 -8.43 -0.05 -6.75
N ALA A 103 -8.91 0.79 -5.85
CA ALA A 103 -10.07 1.64 -6.09
C ALA A 103 -9.70 3.12 -5.89
N ALA A 104 -9.94 3.94 -6.92
CA ALA A 104 -9.64 5.36 -6.93
C ALA A 104 -10.52 6.09 -7.95
N GLY A 105 -11.00 7.28 -7.60
CA GLY A 105 -11.77 8.15 -8.52
C GLY A 105 -13.00 7.46 -9.11
N GLY A 106 -13.68 6.59 -8.35
CA GLY A 106 -14.85 5.83 -8.79
C GLY A 106 -14.54 4.68 -9.75
N LYS A 107 -13.27 4.37 -10.01
CA LYS A 107 -12.81 3.25 -10.84
C LYS A 107 -12.16 2.17 -9.97
N ARG A 108 -12.30 0.92 -10.40
CA ARG A 108 -11.62 -0.24 -9.82
C ARG A 108 -10.70 -0.87 -10.84
N TYR A 109 -9.53 -1.27 -10.38
CA TYR A 109 -8.52 -1.97 -11.16
C TYR A 109 -8.18 -3.28 -10.45
N ALA A 110 -8.16 -4.39 -11.19
CA ALA A 110 -7.60 -5.66 -10.75
C ALA A 110 -6.24 -5.84 -11.42
N ILE A 111 -5.20 -5.97 -10.62
CA ILE A 111 -3.81 -6.09 -11.09
C ILE A 111 -3.31 -7.49 -10.73
N PRO A 112 -2.93 -8.30 -11.71
CA PRO A 112 -2.45 -9.66 -11.43
C PRO A 112 -1.14 -9.62 -10.63
N ALA A 113 -0.90 -10.69 -9.86
CA ALA A 113 0.41 -10.88 -9.22
C ALA A 113 1.47 -11.11 -10.31
N GLU A 114 2.64 -10.55 -10.08
CA GLU A 114 3.85 -10.83 -10.86
C GLU A 114 4.84 -11.64 -10.00
N GLY A 115 5.80 -12.30 -10.68
CA GLY A 115 6.87 -13.05 -10.03
C GLY A 115 6.79 -14.55 -10.25
N GLY A 116 7.81 -15.23 -9.76
CA GLY A 116 8.01 -16.64 -9.89
C GLY A 116 7.46 -17.46 -8.72
N LYS A 117 8.20 -18.50 -8.34
CA LYS A 117 7.83 -19.39 -7.25
C LYS A 117 8.13 -18.74 -5.88
N PRO A 118 7.12 -18.54 -5.02
CA PRO A 118 7.36 -17.94 -3.71
C PRO A 118 8.20 -18.88 -2.81
N ILE A 119 9.22 -18.30 -2.19
CA ILE A 119 10.08 -18.93 -1.19
C ILE A 119 9.71 -18.40 0.20
N ASP A 120 9.61 -17.07 0.32
CA ASP A 120 9.24 -16.37 1.55
C ASP A 120 8.43 -15.12 1.19
N THR A 121 7.33 -14.89 1.89
CA THR A 121 6.46 -13.73 1.62
C THR A 121 6.75 -12.53 2.53
N THR A 122 7.80 -12.62 3.35
CA THR A 122 8.23 -11.50 4.22
C THR A 122 8.58 -10.28 3.38
N GLY A 123 7.99 -9.14 3.72
CA GLY A 123 8.21 -7.87 3.03
C GLY A 123 7.50 -7.72 1.67
N ALA A 124 6.62 -8.66 1.29
CA ALA A 124 5.87 -8.57 0.03
C ALA A 124 4.98 -7.31 0.01
N GLY A 125 4.26 -7.02 1.09
CA GLY A 125 3.44 -5.82 1.25
C GLY A 125 4.28 -4.54 1.20
N ASP A 126 5.39 -4.51 1.95
CA ASP A 126 6.29 -3.36 2.00
C ASP A 126 6.87 -3.02 0.63
N ASN A 127 7.33 -4.04 -0.10
CA ASN A 127 7.85 -3.88 -1.46
C ASN A 127 6.75 -3.48 -2.44
N PHE A 128 5.52 -3.98 -2.27
CA PHE A 128 4.39 -3.53 -3.06
C PHE A 128 4.11 -2.05 -2.81
N ALA A 129 4.00 -1.62 -1.56
CA ALA A 129 3.77 -0.23 -1.20
C ALA A 129 4.90 0.68 -1.70
N ALA A 130 6.15 0.26 -1.54
CA ALA A 130 7.32 0.99 -2.06
C ALA A 130 7.25 1.19 -3.58
N GLY A 131 6.96 0.14 -4.34
CA GLY A 131 6.81 0.21 -5.80
C GLY A 131 5.64 1.09 -6.23
N PHE A 132 4.50 0.96 -5.55
CA PHE A 132 3.32 1.79 -5.79
C PHE A 132 3.62 3.27 -5.57
N LEU A 133 4.21 3.62 -4.43
CA LEU A 133 4.56 5.00 -4.10
C LEU A 133 5.65 5.57 -5.01
N TYR A 134 6.59 4.74 -5.44
CA TYR A 134 7.57 5.13 -6.46
C TYR A 134 6.88 5.51 -7.78
N GLY A 135 5.94 4.70 -8.26
CA GLY A 135 5.14 5.04 -9.43
C GLY A 135 4.40 6.37 -9.27
N GLN A 136 3.79 6.59 -8.12
CA GLN A 136 3.11 7.85 -7.81
C GLN A 136 4.07 9.05 -7.80
N SER A 137 5.29 8.88 -7.32
CA SER A 137 6.30 9.94 -7.32
C SER A 137 6.72 10.37 -8.73
N LEU A 138 6.51 9.51 -9.72
CA LEU A 138 6.79 9.76 -11.14
C LEU A 138 5.54 10.18 -11.92
N GLY A 139 4.38 10.33 -11.26
CA GLY A 139 3.13 10.70 -11.92
C GLY A 139 2.46 9.57 -12.70
N ALA A 140 2.80 8.30 -12.42
CA ALA A 140 2.17 7.15 -13.01
C ALA A 140 0.68 7.05 -12.64
N SER A 141 -0.13 6.46 -13.50
CA SER A 141 -1.51 6.14 -13.19
C SER A 141 -1.61 5.11 -12.05
N TRP A 142 -2.77 5.03 -11.40
CA TRP A 142 -3.00 4.07 -10.31
C TRP A 142 -2.73 2.62 -10.74
N ALA A 143 -3.14 2.26 -11.95
CA ALA A 143 -2.89 0.93 -12.50
C ALA A 143 -1.40 0.66 -12.76
N GLN A 144 -0.65 1.63 -13.33
CA GLN A 144 0.79 1.50 -13.51
C GLN A 144 1.52 1.39 -12.18
N SER A 145 1.17 2.24 -11.19
CA SER A 145 1.74 2.18 -9.84
C SER A 145 1.52 0.82 -9.17
N ALA A 146 0.32 0.26 -9.27
CA ALA A 146 0.03 -1.06 -8.73
C ALA A 146 0.79 -2.18 -9.45
N ARG A 147 1.01 -2.07 -10.77
CA ARG A 147 1.86 -3.02 -11.51
C ARG A 147 3.32 -2.91 -11.08
N ILE A 148 3.83 -1.72 -10.85
CA ILE A 148 5.19 -1.54 -10.29
C ILE A 148 5.27 -2.17 -8.90
N GLY A 149 4.28 -1.96 -8.04
CA GLY A 149 4.17 -2.62 -6.74
C GLY A 149 4.16 -4.14 -6.86
N SER A 150 3.34 -4.69 -7.76
CA SER A 150 3.27 -6.14 -8.04
C SER A 150 4.61 -6.69 -8.51
N THR A 151 5.33 -5.95 -9.37
CA THR A 151 6.67 -6.34 -9.83
C THR A 151 7.65 -6.46 -8.65
N LEU A 152 7.76 -5.44 -7.80
CA LEU A 152 8.69 -5.49 -6.66
C LEU A 152 8.30 -6.59 -5.66
N SER A 153 7.02 -6.71 -5.36
CA SER A 153 6.49 -7.79 -4.51
C SER A 153 6.83 -9.17 -5.08
N GLY A 154 6.70 -9.34 -6.40
CA GLY A 154 7.04 -10.58 -7.09
C GLY A 154 8.52 -10.97 -6.97
N TYR A 155 9.42 -10.00 -7.02
CA TYR A 155 10.85 -10.29 -6.86
C TYR A 155 11.27 -10.57 -5.42
N VAL A 156 10.66 -9.91 -4.43
CA VAL A 156 11.03 -10.15 -3.03
C VAL A 156 10.60 -11.51 -2.53
N ILE A 157 9.49 -12.05 -3.01
CA ILE A 157 9.03 -13.38 -2.57
C ILE A 157 9.89 -14.54 -3.09
N GLU A 158 10.80 -14.31 -4.04
CA GLU A 158 11.73 -15.30 -4.56
C GLU A 158 13.00 -15.51 -3.71
N VAL A 159 13.14 -14.76 -2.61
CA VAL A 159 14.30 -14.85 -1.71
C VAL A 159 13.83 -15.00 -0.26
N VAL A 160 14.74 -15.41 0.62
CA VAL A 160 14.47 -15.43 2.06
C VAL A 160 14.68 -14.02 2.64
N GLY A 161 13.69 -13.52 3.37
CA GLY A 161 13.70 -12.18 3.98
C GLY A 161 13.20 -11.07 3.06
N PRO A 162 13.18 -9.82 3.55
CA PRO A 162 12.46 -8.71 2.90
C PRO A 162 13.28 -7.95 1.86
N GLN A 163 14.45 -8.44 1.47
CA GLN A 163 15.36 -7.72 0.56
C GLN A 163 15.48 -8.41 -0.80
N ILE A 164 15.18 -7.68 -1.85
CA ILE A 164 15.42 -8.11 -3.22
C ILE A 164 16.94 -8.21 -3.45
N ALA A 165 17.38 -9.30 -4.08
CA ALA A 165 18.77 -9.51 -4.39
C ALA A 165 19.32 -8.41 -5.33
N ASP A 166 20.50 -7.86 -5.02
CA ASP A 166 21.11 -6.76 -5.79
C ASP A 166 21.22 -7.02 -7.29
N ALA A 167 21.50 -8.26 -7.66
CA ALA A 167 21.62 -8.69 -9.06
C ALA A 167 20.31 -8.56 -9.86
N LYS A 168 19.16 -8.43 -9.19
CA LYS A 168 17.85 -8.32 -9.84
C LYS A 168 17.47 -6.87 -10.20
N TRP A 169 18.10 -5.87 -9.59
CA TRP A 169 17.74 -4.47 -9.82
C TRP A 169 17.87 -3.98 -11.27
N PRO A 170 18.85 -4.39 -12.08
CA PRO A 170 18.88 -4.00 -13.50
C PRO A 170 17.61 -4.45 -14.26
N GLU A 171 17.20 -5.71 -14.08
CA GLU A 171 15.99 -6.27 -14.70
C GLU A 171 14.72 -5.57 -14.22
N ILE A 172 14.63 -5.30 -12.90
CA ILE A 172 13.50 -4.59 -12.29
C ILE A 172 13.37 -3.19 -12.89
N LYS A 173 14.47 -2.45 -12.99
CA LYS A 173 14.48 -1.09 -13.57
C LYS A 173 14.01 -1.09 -15.02
N GLU A 174 14.40 -2.07 -15.81
CA GLU A 174 13.95 -2.20 -17.20
C GLU A 174 12.43 -2.44 -17.25
N LYS A 175 11.90 -3.39 -16.46
CA LYS A 175 10.45 -3.65 -16.37
C LYS A 175 9.67 -2.42 -15.91
N VAL A 176 10.13 -1.75 -14.86
CA VAL A 176 9.47 -0.54 -14.34
C VAL A 176 9.45 0.57 -15.38
N ASN A 177 10.55 0.79 -16.08
CA ASN A 177 10.60 1.78 -17.17
C ASN A 177 9.63 1.44 -18.31
N ALA A 178 9.47 0.16 -18.65
CA ALA A 178 8.51 -0.29 -19.66
C ALA A 178 7.04 -0.06 -19.22
N LEU A 179 6.76 -0.10 -17.92
CA LEU A 179 5.43 0.18 -17.38
C LEU A 179 5.07 1.67 -17.36
N LEU A 180 6.08 2.55 -17.38
CA LEU A 180 5.92 4.01 -17.33
C LEU A 180 5.76 4.64 -18.71
N ASN A 181 6.19 3.96 -19.76
CA ASN A 181 6.06 4.38 -21.16
C ASN A 181 4.77 3.88 -21.80
#